data_b2cc9d2f510f275d53a170c1fbfaf7c8
#
_entry.id   b2cc9d2f510f275d53a170c1fbfaf7c8
#
_cell.length_a   1.000
_cell.length_b   1.000
_cell.length_c   1.000
_cell.angle_alpha   90.00
_cell.angle_beta   90.00
_cell.angle_gamma   90.00
#
_symmetry.space_group_name_H-M   'P 1'
#
loop_
_entity.id
_entity.type
_entity.pdbx_description
1 polymer ?
#
loop_
_entity_poly.entity_id
_entity_poly.type
_entity_poly.pdbx_seq_one_letter_code
_entity_poly.pdbx_strand_id
1 'polypeptide(L)'
;MDTKTFDLLYYKYSQPMLLYALTFVYSKSDAEDIIQEVFYNFWKSEAWQKIPDDEVRHWLLRAVKNACINFWEKKDVLRSSAELHNITIEEEEYSEPNEQIFTRIRQDIENMPPQTREVVKAVFYKKEKYQDVADHLGISINTVKTLLRRAISQLRERHAGNFNLFLYFLLK
;
A
#
# COMPACT_ATOMS: atom_id res chain seq x y z
N MET A 1 -24.34 -6.14 21.53
CA MET A 1 -23.06 -5.93 20.82
C MET A 1 -23.36 -5.01 19.65
N ASP A 2 -22.83 -3.82 19.63
CA ASP A 2 -23.25 -2.80 18.66
C ASP A 2 -22.49 -3.00 17.33
N THR A 3 -23.01 -3.88 16.49
CA THR A 3 -22.47 -4.20 15.15
C THR A 3 -22.33 -2.93 14.28
N LYS A 4 -23.15 -1.92 14.56
CA LYS A 4 -23.10 -0.64 13.85
C LYS A 4 -21.79 0.12 14.06
N THR A 5 -21.18 0.03 15.22
CA THR A 5 -19.94 0.76 15.53
C THR A 5 -18.74 0.16 14.80
N PHE A 6 -18.64 -1.17 14.74
CA PHE A 6 -17.57 -1.83 13.95
C PHE A 6 -17.74 -1.55 12.45
N ASP A 7 -18.95 -1.63 11.93
CA ASP A 7 -19.22 -1.34 10.52
C ASP A 7 -18.82 0.08 10.14
N LEU A 8 -19.11 1.06 10.99
CA LEU A 8 -18.67 2.44 10.77
C LEU A 8 -17.14 2.58 10.74
N LEU A 9 -16.43 1.91 11.64
CA LEU A 9 -14.98 1.90 11.66
C LEU A 9 -14.41 1.19 10.40
N TYR A 10 -15.02 0.08 10.00
CA TYR A 10 -14.64 -0.62 8.78
C TYR A 10 -14.80 0.28 7.55
N TYR A 11 -15.96 0.92 7.37
CA TYR A 11 -16.20 1.84 6.26
C TYR A 11 -15.21 3.02 6.26
N LYS A 12 -14.93 3.57 7.43
CA LYS A 12 -14.03 4.72 7.57
C LYS A 12 -12.59 4.38 7.24
N TYR A 13 -12.11 3.21 7.65
CA TYR A 13 -10.68 2.90 7.64
C TYR A 13 -10.25 1.83 6.62
N SER A 14 -11.17 1.00 6.07
CA SER A 14 -10.79 -0.09 5.16
C SER A 14 -10.03 0.40 3.93
N GLN A 15 -10.53 1.43 3.27
CA GLN A 15 -9.89 1.98 2.07
C GLN A 15 -8.54 2.66 2.38
N PRO A 16 -8.41 3.56 3.37
CA PRO A 16 -7.12 4.11 3.77
C PRO A 16 -6.09 3.03 4.16
N MET A 17 -6.51 2.00 4.88
CA MET A 17 -5.62 0.91 5.29
C MET A 17 -5.20 0.03 4.10
N LEU A 18 -6.09 -0.20 3.14
CA LEU A 18 -5.74 -0.89 1.88
C LEU A 18 -4.66 -0.12 1.12
N LEU A 19 -4.84 1.19 0.98
CA LEU A 19 -3.84 2.05 0.33
C LEU A 19 -2.50 1.98 1.06
N TYR A 20 -2.54 2.00 2.39
CA TYR A 20 -1.34 1.88 3.20
C TYR A 20 -0.66 0.51 3.03
N ALA A 21 -1.41 -0.60 3.02
CA ALA A 21 -0.86 -1.94 2.77
C ALA A 21 -0.16 -2.03 1.42
N LEU A 22 -0.71 -1.40 0.37
CA LEU A 22 -0.12 -1.37 -0.97
C LEU A 22 1.24 -0.67 -1.04
N THR A 23 1.59 0.13 -0.04
CA THR A 23 2.94 0.69 0.05
C THR A 23 4.00 -0.36 0.41
N PHE A 24 3.58 -1.49 0.97
CA PHE A 24 4.45 -2.59 1.39
C PHE A 24 4.35 -3.79 0.47
N VAL A 25 3.13 -4.16 0.07
CA VAL A 25 2.86 -5.31 -0.81
C VAL A 25 2.33 -4.80 -2.14
N TYR A 26 3.01 -5.10 -3.22
CA TYR A 26 2.74 -4.54 -4.56
C TYR A 26 1.65 -5.29 -5.34
N SER A 27 0.90 -6.16 -4.67
CA SER A 27 -0.23 -6.91 -5.21
C SER A 27 -1.50 -6.47 -4.50
N LYS A 28 -2.50 -6.05 -5.28
CA LYS A 28 -3.80 -5.66 -4.73
C LYS A 28 -4.45 -6.82 -3.97
N SER A 29 -4.40 -8.03 -4.52
CA SER A 29 -4.95 -9.22 -3.86
C SER A 29 -4.28 -9.51 -2.52
N ASP A 30 -2.93 -9.46 -2.47
CA ASP A 30 -2.19 -9.67 -1.22
C ASP A 30 -2.53 -8.57 -0.19
N ALA A 31 -2.68 -7.32 -0.63
CA ALA A 31 -3.09 -6.22 0.25
C ALA A 31 -4.51 -6.39 0.78
N GLU A 32 -5.46 -6.79 -0.07
CA GLU A 32 -6.85 -7.08 0.33
C GLU A 32 -6.90 -8.21 1.37
N ASP A 33 -6.15 -9.29 1.17
CA ASP A 33 -6.07 -10.41 2.12
C ASP A 33 -5.51 -9.94 3.49
N ILE A 34 -4.44 -9.13 3.47
CA ILE A 34 -3.86 -8.56 4.69
C ILE A 34 -4.88 -7.68 5.43
N ILE A 35 -5.60 -6.82 4.71
CA ILE A 35 -6.59 -5.94 5.31
C ILE A 35 -7.75 -6.73 5.91
N GLN A 36 -8.24 -7.75 5.22
CA GLN A 36 -9.27 -8.63 5.75
C GLN A 36 -8.81 -9.31 7.04
N GLU A 37 -7.58 -9.84 7.08
CA GLU A 37 -7.01 -10.46 8.28
C GLU A 37 -6.88 -9.46 9.44
N VAL A 38 -6.40 -8.25 9.18
CA VAL A 38 -6.26 -7.19 10.19
C VAL A 38 -7.62 -6.80 10.78
N PHE A 39 -8.62 -6.54 9.94
CA PHE A 39 -9.96 -6.19 10.42
C PHE A 39 -10.68 -7.35 11.10
N TYR A 40 -10.49 -8.58 10.63
CA TYR A 40 -11.00 -9.77 11.33
C TYR A 40 -10.41 -9.89 12.74
N ASN A 41 -9.09 -9.71 12.90
CA ASN A 41 -8.44 -9.74 14.20
C ASN A 41 -8.86 -8.56 15.10
N PHE A 42 -9.05 -7.38 14.52
CA PHE A 42 -9.56 -6.20 15.21
C PHE A 42 -10.96 -6.43 15.78
N TRP A 43 -11.84 -7.05 14.99
CA TRP A 43 -13.18 -7.43 15.42
C TRP A 43 -13.15 -8.54 16.48
N LYS A 44 -12.43 -9.63 16.21
CA LYS A 44 -12.38 -10.82 17.07
C LYS A 44 -11.79 -10.53 18.46
N SER A 45 -10.78 -9.68 18.53
CA SER A 45 -10.14 -9.29 19.80
C SER A 45 -10.94 -8.27 20.60
N GLU A 46 -12.04 -7.76 20.04
CA GLU A 46 -12.83 -6.65 20.63
C GLU A 46 -11.99 -5.38 20.91
N ALA A 47 -10.84 -5.25 20.23
CA ALA A 47 -9.95 -4.10 20.40
C ALA A 47 -10.67 -2.78 20.04
N TRP A 48 -11.57 -2.81 19.07
CA TRP A 48 -12.37 -1.68 18.64
C TRP A 48 -13.27 -1.09 19.75
N GLN A 49 -13.60 -1.87 20.79
CA GLN A 49 -14.36 -1.37 21.95
C GLN A 49 -13.47 -0.75 23.04
N LYS A 50 -12.18 -1.12 23.04
CA LYS A 50 -11.24 -0.77 24.11
C LYS A 50 -10.34 0.40 23.77
N ILE A 51 -10.16 0.64 22.48
CA ILE A 51 -9.26 1.69 21.96
C ILE A 51 -10.07 2.98 21.80
N PRO A 52 -9.59 4.14 22.31
CA PRO A 52 -10.20 5.44 22.06
C PRO A 52 -10.31 5.72 20.55
N ASP A 53 -11.37 6.42 20.13
CA ASP A 53 -11.69 6.66 18.71
C ASP A 53 -10.57 7.37 17.96
N ASP A 54 -9.86 8.28 18.60
CA ASP A 54 -8.71 9.01 18.08
C ASP A 54 -7.45 8.14 17.93
N GLU A 55 -7.34 7.03 18.68
CA GLU A 55 -6.23 6.08 18.59
C GLU A 55 -6.48 4.91 17.62
N VAL A 56 -7.72 4.68 17.20
CA VAL A 56 -8.08 3.57 16.29
C VAL A 56 -7.25 3.60 15.01
N ARG A 57 -7.07 4.77 14.42
CA ARG A 57 -6.25 4.94 13.21
C ARG A 57 -4.81 4.47 13.42
N HIS A 58 -4.17 4.90 14.50
CA HIS A 58 -2.78 4.53 14.83
C HIS A 58 -2.64 3.03 15.08
N TRP A 59 -3.61 2.46 15.78
CA TRP A 59 -3.63 1.02 16.02
C TRP A 59 -3.71 0.24 14.70
N LEU A 60 -4.63 0.61 13.81
CA LEU A 60 -4.79 -0.04 12.50
C LEU A 60 -3.55 0.10 11.63
N LEU A 61 -2.93 1.29 11.55
CA LEU A 61 -1.69 1.50 10.80
C LEU A 61 -0.57 0.58 11.29
N ARG A 62 -0.42 0.45 12.62
CA ARG A 62 0.56 -0.45 13.22
C ARG A 62 0.26 -1.91 12.91
N ALA A 63 -1.00 -2.32 13.03
CA ALA A 63 -1.43 -3.68 12.74
C ALA A 63 -1.19 -4.06 11.26
N VAL A 64 -1.55 -3.17 10.33
CA VAL A 64 -1.32 -3.36 8.89
C VAL A 64 0.18 -3.44 8.57
N LYS A 65 0.99 -2.53 9.11
CA LYS A 65 2.45 -2.58 8.94
C LYS A 65 3.03 -3.92 9.39
N ASN A 66 2.67 -4.38 10.59
CA ASN A 66 3.15 -5.65 11.14
C ASN A 66 2.68 -6.84 10.28
N ALA A 67 1.43 -6.84 9.81
CA ALA A 67 0.92 -7.89 8.94
C ALA A 67 1.66 -7.93 7.60
N CYS A 68 2.00 -6.77 7.02
CA CYS A 68 2.82 -6.68 5.81
C CYS A 68 4.24 -7.20 6.01
N ILE A 69 4.87 -6.90 7.16
CA ILE A 69 6.19 -7.42 7.52
C ILE A 69 6.13 -8.95 7.60
N ASN A 70 5.17 -9.50 8.37
CA ASN A 70 4.97 -10.94 8.51
C ASN A 70 4.69 -11.63 7.17
N PHE A 71 3.96 -10.97 6.26
CA PHE A 71 3.71 -11.47 4.91
C PHE A 71 5.01 -11.66 4.13
N TRP A 72 5.92 -10.70 4.18
CA TRP A 72 7.22 -10.79 3.52
C TRP A 72 8.15 -11.82 4.18
N GLU A 73 8.16 -11.91 5.50
CA GLU A 73 8.94 -12.92 6.23
C GLU A 73 8.51 -14.34 5.87
N LYS A 74 7.21 -14.57 5.65
CA LYS A 74 6.70 -15.86 5.20
C LYS A 74 7.02 -16.17 3.74
N LYS A 75 7.04 -15.16 2.87
CA LYS A 75 7.29 -15.33 1.42
C LYS A 75 8.76 -15.39 1.04
N ASP A 76 9.63 -14.79 1.81
CA ASP A 76 11.05 -14.60 1.41
C ASP A 76 11.97 -14.67 2.64
N VAL A 77 12.40 -15.90 2.97
CA VAL A 77 13.36 -16.19 4.08
C VAL A 77 14.71 -15.48 3.86
N LEU A 78 14.99 -14.92 2.68
CA LEU A 78 16.25 -14.31 2.29
C LEU A 78 16.22 -12.77 2.21
N ARG A 79 15.07 -12.12 2.37
CA ARG A 79 14.98 -10.66 2.33
C ARG A 79 14.82 -10.08 3.73
N SER A 80 15.84 -9.32 4.11
CA SER A 80 15.87 -8.55 5.35
C SER A 80 14.62 -7.66 5.51
N SER A 81 13.81 -7.95 6.52
CA SER A 81 12.70 -7.10 7.00
C SER A 81 13.18 -5.71 7.43
N ALA A 82 14.49 -5.47 7.51
CA ALA A 82 15.10 -4.23 7.96
C ALA A 82 14.66 -2.99 7.14
N GLU A 83 14.45 -3.14 5.82
CA GLU A 83 13.97 -2.04 4.97
C GLU A 83 12.52 -1.63 5.30
N LEU A 84 11.68 -2.58 5.72
CA LEU A 84 10.28 -2.33 6.07
C LEU A 84 10.13 -1.74 7.48
N HIS A 85 11.03 -2.09 8.41
CA HIS A 85 11.02 -1.57 9.78
C HIS A 85 11.33 -0.07 9.84
N ASN A 86 12.09 0.45 8.88
CA ASN A 86 12.51 1.86 8.85
C ASN A 86 11.45 2.81 8.25
N ILE A 87 10.28 2.30 7.82
CA ILE A 87 9.21 3.16 7.34
C ILE A 87 8.54 3.83 8.54
N THR A 88 8.79 5.12 8.68
CA THR A 88 8.13 5.95 9.70
C THR A 88 6.66 6.11 9.35
N ILE A 89 5.78 5.92 10.33
CA ILE A 89 4.36 6.25 10.20
C ILE A 89 4.27 7.77 10.42
N GLU A 90 4.35 8.53 9.34
CA GLU A 90 3.99 9.95 9.40
C GLU A 90 2.46 10.06 9.41
N GLU A 91 1.95 10.96 10.25
CA GLU A 91 0.54 11.31 10.29
C GLU A 91 0.19 12.15 9.06
N GLU A 92 -0.03 11.47 7.93
CA GLU A 92 -0.55 12.16 6.75
C GLU A 92 -2.02 12.46 6.96
N GLU A 93 -2.37 13.73 7.08
CA GLU A 93 -3.74 14.20 6.99
C GLU A 93 -4.32 13.79 5.64
N TYR A 94 -5.51 13.19 5.66
CA TYR A 94 -6.24 12.83 4.45
C TYR A 94 -6.69 14.12 3.76
N SER A 95 -5.92 14.59 2.80
CA SER A 95 -6.29 15.73 1.97
C SER A 95 -7.13 15.26 0.78
N GLU A 96 -8.13 16.07 0.39
CA GLU A 96 -8.95 15.76 -0.79
C GLU A 96 -8.12 15.66 -2.06
N PRO A 97 -8.58 14.83 -3.04
CA PRO A 97 -7.87 14.64 -4.30
C PRO A 97 -7.64 15.98 -5.02
N ASN A 98 -6.39 16.35 -5.22
CA ASN A 98 -6.00 17.55 -5.93
C ASN A 98 -5.43 17.18 -7.32
N GLU A 99 -6.06 17.67 -8.38
CA GLU A 99 -5.67 17.44 -9.78
C GLU A 99 -4.19 17.80 -10.06
N GLN A 100 -3.67 18.82 -9.39
CA GLN A 100 -2.28 19.23 -9.54
C GLN A 100 -1.30 18.18 -9.01
N ILE A 101 -1.66 17.47 -7.94
CA ILE A 101 -0.84 16.41 -7.37
C ILE A 101 -0.80 15.23 -8.35
N PHE A 102 -1.93 14.85 -8.91
CA PHE A 102 -1.99 13.79 -9.92
C PHE A 102 -1.17 14.10 -11.16
N THR A 103 -1.20 15.35 -11.61
CA THR A 103 -0.38 15.82 -12.75
C THR A 103 1.12 15.68 -12.44
N ARG A 104 1.56 16.09 -11.25
CA ARG A 104 2.96 15.95 -10.81
C ARG A 104 3.40 14.49 -10.73
N ILE A 105 2.55 13.62 -10.17
CA ILE A 105 2.82 12.18 -10.08
C ILE A 105 2.97 11.56 -11.48
N ARG A 106 2.07 11.90 -12.42
CA ARG A 106 2.20 11.45 -13.81
C ARG A 106 3.52 11.90 -14.43
N GLN A 107 3.92 13.16 -14.25
CA GLN A 107 5.19 13.68 -14.73
C GLN A 107 6.38 12.93 -14.13
N ASP A 108 6.34 12.64 -12.83
CA ASP A 108 7.41 11.86 -12.18
C ASP A 108 7.49 10.44 -12.73
N ILE A 109 6.37 9.79 -13.02
CA ILE A 109 6.36 8.48 -13.68
C ILE A 109 6.95 8.57 -15.09
N GLU A 110 6.58 9.59 -15.88
CA GLU A 110 7.13 9.81 -17.23
C GLU A 110 8.66 10.05 -17.20
N ASN A 111 9.17 10.66 -16.16
CA ASN A 111 10.60 10.94 -15.97
C ASN A 111 11.40 9.75 -15.40
N MET A 112 10.75 8.63 -15.09
CA MET A 112 11.45 7.41 -14.64
C MET A 112 12.30 6.80 -15.76
N PRO A 113 13.35 6.01 -15.41
CA PRO A 113 14.06 5.21 -16.39
C PRO A 113 13.08 4.37 -17.24
N PRO A 114 13.33 4.21 -18.55
CA PRO A 114 12.37 3.61 -19.48
C PRO A 114 11.79 2.28 -19.01
N GLN A 115 12.62 1.35 -18.55
CA GLN A 115 12.19 0.04 -18.09
C GLN A 115 11.32 0.12 -16.82
N THR A 116 11.68 1.00 -15.87
CA THR A 116 10.90 1.22 -14.65
C THR A 116 9.53 1.82 -14.99
N ARG A 117 9.50 2.81 -15.88
CA ARG A 117 8.27 3.45 -16.36
C ARG A 117 7.33 2.44 -17.03
N GLU A 118 7.84 1.58 -17.91
CA GLU A 118 7.02 0.55 -18.58
C GLU A 118 6.44 -0.45 -17.56
N VAL A 119 7.24 -0.89 -16.59
CA VAL A 119 6.76 -1.77 -15.52
C VAL A 119 5.65 -1.09 -14.70
N VAL A 120 5.83 0.17 -14.30
CA VAL A 120 4.83 0.94 -13.55
C VAL A 120 3.54 1.07 -14.37
N LYS A 121 3.64 1.45 -15.65
CA LYS A 121 2.48 1.60 -16.53
C LYS A 121 1.74 0.27 -16.77
N ALA A 122 2.46 -0.82 -17.01
CA ALA A 122 1.87 -2.13 -17.24
C ALA A 122 1.09 -2.61 -16.00
N VAL A 123 1.70 -2.51 -14.82
CA VAL A 123 1.07 -3.02 -13.59
C VAL A 123 -0.09 -2.12 -13.13
N PHE A 124 0.10 -0.80 -13.10
CA PHE A 124 -0.87 0.10 -12.47
C PHE A 124 -1.93 0.61 -13.45
N TYR A 125 -1.58 0.96 -14.68
CA TYR A 125 -2.55 1.49 -15.64
C TYR A 125 -3.23 0.39 -16.46
N LYS A 126 -2.44 -0.61 -16.93
CA LYS A 126 -3.00 -1.70 -17.74
C LYS A 126 -3.49 -2.89 -16.91
N LYS A 127 -3.20 -2.89 -15.58
CA LYS A 127 -3.59 -3.96 -14.64
C LYS A 127 -3.04 -5.35 -15.04
N GLU A 128 -1.90 -5.39 -15.70
CA GLU A 128 -1.23 -6.62 -16.10
C GLU A 128 -0.66 -7.37 -14.88
N LYS A 129 -0.67 -8.69 -14.93
CA LYS A 129 -0.02 -9.52 -13.90
C LYS A 129 1.50 -9.43 -14.01
N TYR A 130 2.20 -9.58 -12.89
CA TYR A 130 3.67 -9.49 -12.88
C TYR A 130 4.35 -10.49 -13.82
N GLN A 131 3.77 -11.68 -14.01
CA GLN A 131 4.27 -12.67 -14.97
C GLN A 131 4.17 -12.14 -16.40
N ASP A 132 3.02 -11.61 -16.78
CA ASP A 132 2.77 -11.10 -18.12
C ASP A 132 3.73 -9.93 -18.44
N VAL A 133 3.94 -9.03 -17.46
CA VAL A 133 4.91 -7.93 -17.58
C VAL A 133 6.34 -8.44 -17.73
N ALA A 134 6.72 -9.45 -16.95
CA ALA A 134 8.03 -10.07 -17.01
C ALA A 134 8.30 -10.69 -18.39
N ASP A 135 7.33 -11.45 -18.91
CA ASP A 135 7.41 -12.11 -20.21
C ASP A 135 7.46 -11.08 -21.35
N HIS A 136 6.62 -10.05 -21.27
CA HIS A 136 6.54 -8.99 -22.28
C HIS A 136 7.83 -8.14 -22.37
N LEU A 137 8.43 -7.84 -21.22
CA LEU A 137 9.65 -7.03 -21.15
C LEU A 137 10.94 -7.86 -21.20
N GLY A 138 10.86 -9.18 -21.24
CA GLY A 138 12.00 -10.09 -21.25
C GLY A 138 12.86 -10.02 -19.97
N ILE A 139 12.22 -9.80 -18.82
CA ILE A 139 12.87 -9.70 -17.50
C ILE A 139 12.29 -10.70 -16.51
N SER A 140 12.96 -10.93 -15.39
CA SER A 140 12.44 -11.81 -14.35
C SER A 140 11.31 -11.13 -13.55
N ILE A 141 10.39 -11.94 -12.98
CA ILE A 141 9.37 -11.45 -12.03
C ILE A 141 10.03 -10.70 -10.87
N ASN A 142 11.17 -11.18 -10.39
CA ASN A 142 11.92 -10.52 -9.32
C ASN A 142 12.42 -9.14 -9.74
N THR A 143 12.81 -8.99 -11.01
CA THR A 143 13.17 -7.68 -11.58
C THR A 143 11.95 -6.76 -11.61
N VAL A 144 10.77 -7.24 -12.07
CA VAL A 144 9.51 -6.48 -12.04
C VAL A 144 9.22 -5.97 -10.63
N LYS A 145 9.23 -6.85 -9.63
CA LYS A 145 9.00 -6.50 -8.22
C LYS A 145 10.01 -5.48 -7.70
N THR A 146 11.29 -5.63 -8.07
CA THR A 146 12.35 -4.72 -7.63
C THR A 146 12.20 -3.33 -8.25
N LEU A 147 11.85 -3.25 -9.54
CA LEU A 147 11.61 -1.97 -10.22
C LEU A 147 10.37 -1.26 -9.65
N LEU A 148 9.29 -2.00 -9.40
CA LEU A 148 8.10 -1.45 -8.76
C LEU A 148 8.40 -0.91 -7.35
N ARG A 149 9.11 -1.68 -6.53
CA ARG A 149 9.49 -1.24 -5.17
C ARG A 149 10.29 0.05 -5.20
N ARG A 150 11.30 0.14 -6.09
CA ARG A 150 12.11 1.37 -6.25
C ARG A 150 11.26 2.54 -6.72
N ALA A 151 10.40 2.33 -7.70
CA ALA A 151 9.50 3.37 -8.21
C ALA A 151 8.57 3.90 -7.12
N ILE A 152 7.93 3.02 -6.36
CA ILE A 152 7.02 3.39 -5.27
C ILE A 152 7.78 4.11 -4.15
N SER A 153 8.97 3.64 -3.77
CA SER A 153 9.80 4.33 -2.76
C SER A 153 10.15 5.75 -3.21
N GLN A 154 10.58 5.91 -4.46
CA GLN A 154 10.92 7.21 -5.01
C GLN A 154 9.72 8.18 -5.07
N LEU A 155 8.56 7.68 -5.47
CA LEU A 155 7.32 8.49 -5.49
C LEU A 155 6.86 8.86 -4.08
N ARG A 156 7.01 7.95 -3.11
CA ARG A 156 6.72 8.21 -1.70
C ARG A 156 7.60 9.34 -1.16
N GLU A 157 8.90 9.28 -1.39
CA GLU A 157 9.83 10.31 -0.93
C GLU A 157 9.50 11.69 -1.52
N ARG A 158 9.14 11.74 -2.81
CA ARG A 158 8.80 13.00 -3.49
C ARG A 158 7.44 13.57 -3.11
N HIS A 159 6.49 12.71 -2.76
CA HIS A 159 5.10 13.07 -2.48
C HIS A 159 4.68 12.67 -1.06
N ALA A 160 5.57 12.76 -0.06
CA ALA A 160 5.36 12.27 1.30
C ALA A 160 4.01 12.71 1.90
N GLY A 161 3.66 14.00 1.80
CA GLY A 161 2.39 14.53 2.31
C GLY A 161 1.14 14.17 1.49
N ASN A 162 1.27 13.50 0.33
CA ASN A 162 0.17 13.20 -0.60
C ASN A 162 0.20 11.77 -1.15
N PHE A 163 0.98 10.92 -0.53
CA PHE A 163 1.21 9.57 -1.04
C PHE A 163 -0.05 8.70 -1.05
N ASN A 164 -0.96 8.88 -0.10
CA ASN A 164 -2.25 8.19 -0.08
C ASN A 164 -3.12 8.56 -1.28
N LEU A 165 -3.06 9.81 -1.74
CA LEU A 165 -3.75 10.25 -2.96
C LEU A 165 -3.14 9.62 -4.22
N PHE A 166 -1.83 9.46 -4.25
CA PHE A 166 -1.13 8.77 -5.32
C PHE A 166 -1.59 7.31 -5.45
N LEU A 167 -1.67 6.58 -4.35
CA LEU A 167 -2.15 5.21 -4.36
C LEU A 167 -3.60 5.10 -4.81
N TYR A 168 -4.46 6.01 -4.37
CA TYR A 168 -5.84 6.09 -4.85
C TYR A 168 -5.90 6.27 -6.36
N PHE A 169 -5.05 7.12 -6.91
CA PHE A 169 -4.94 7.34 -8.36
C PHE A 169 -4.49 6.09 -9.13
N LEU A 170 -3.51 5.35 -8.60
CA LEU A 170 -3.00 4.13 -9.24
C LEU A 170 -3.99 2.96 -9.18
N LEU A 171 -4.93 2.97 -8.24
CA LEU A 171 -5.88 1.88 -8.03
C LEU A 171 -7.23 2.11 -8.72
N LYS A 172 -7.51 3.33 -9.15
CA LYS A 172 -8.70 3.66 -9.91
C LYS A 172 -8.55 3.26 -11.37
#